data_67b9a33727c058d40d852fc93f0cd200
#
_entry.id   67b9a33727c058d40d852fc93f0cd200
#
_cell.length_a   1.000
_cell.length_b   1.000
_cell.length_c   1.000
_cell.angle_alpha   90.00
_cell.angle_beta   90.00
_cell.angle_gamma   90.00
#
_symmetry.space_group_name_H-M   'P 1'
#
loop_
_entity.id
_entity.type
_entity.pdbx_description
1 polymer ?
#
loop_
_entity_poly.entity_id
_entity_poly.type
_entity_poly.pdbx_seq_one_letter_code
_entity_poly.pdbx_strand_id
1 'polypeptide(L)'
;MVLENYLKIRIMDFTKEEYKQRLKKVQKMMQDKGIELLISHDTNNLNYLTGYDAWSFYYAQCAIVHVNADEPLCFVRAQDAGGAYIKTYLKNENVIVYDESYIHTWPKHPYDYLVQI
;
A
#
# COMPACT_ATOMS: atom_id res chain seq x y z
N MET A 1 5.78 10.83 20.05
CA MET A 1 7.11 11.28 20.46
C MET A 1 7.66 12.29 19.48
N VAL A 2 8.44 13.24 19.99
CA VAL A 2 9.03 14.29 19.15
C VAL A 2 9.94 13.70 18.07
N LEU A 3 10.76 12.72 18.43
CA LEU A 3 11.68 12.08 17.49
C LEU A 3 10.92 11.36 16.36
N GLU A 4 9.83 10.69 16.68
CA GLU A 4 8.99 10.02 15.69
C GLU A 4 8.41 11.01 14.69
N ASN A 5 8.00 12.20 15.16
CA ASN A 5 7.49 13.23 14.28
C ASN A 5 8.57 13.75 13.30
N TYR A 6 9.80 13.89 13.76
CA TYR A 6 10.92 14.27 12.89
C TYR A 6 11.28 13.17 11.89
N LEU A 7 11.11 11.91 12.25
CA LEU A 7 11.42 10.78 11.37
C LEU A 7 10.31 10.49 10.36
N LYS A 8 9.14 11.10 10.52
CA LYS A 8 8.01 10.94 9.58
C LYS A 8 8.11 11.92 8.41
N ILE A 9 9.27 12.01 7.80
CA ILE A 9 9.45 12.78 6.57
C ILE A 9 8.89 11.94 5.43
N ARG A 10 8.03 12.57 4.63
CA ARG A 10 7.44 11.93 3.45
C ARG A 10 7.77 12.75 2.22
N ILE A 11 8.08 12.06 1.14
CA ILE A 11 8.37 12.67 -0.16
C ILE A 11 7.22 12.32 -1.08
N MET A 12 6.28 13.26 -1.25
CA MET A 12 5.08 13.05 -2.03
C MET A 12 5.03 13.97 -3.23
N ASP A 13 4.53 13.44 -4.36
CA ASP A 13 4.36 14.21 -5.59
C ASP A 13 3.09 15.07 -5.55
N PHE A 14 2.11 14.67 -4.73
CA PHE A 14 0.82 15.33 -4.63
C PHE A 14 0.44 15.54 -3.17
N THR A 15 -0.58 16.38 -2.94
CA THR A 15 -1.10 16.62 -1.59
C THR A 15 -1.87 15.43 -1.07
N LYS A 16 -1.99 15.34 0.25
CA LYS A 16 -2.82 14.32 0.91
C LYS A 16 -4.26 14.37 0.44
N GLU A 17 -4.79 15.58 0.23
CA GLU A 17 -6.15 15.79 -0.27
C GLU A 17 -6.35 15.18 -1.66
N GLU A 18 -5.36 15.31 -2.52
CA GLU A 18 -5.41 14.71 -3.86
C GLU A 18 -5.51 13.19 -3.77
N TYR A 19 -4.69 12.57 -2.93
CA TYR A 19 -4.75 11.11 -2.73
C TYR A 19 -6.08 10.67 -2.14
N LYS A 20 -6.64 11.44 -1.23
CA LYS A 20 -7.95 11.13 -0.64
C LYS A 20 -9.07 11.23 -1.67
N GLN A 21 -9.00 12.19 -2.58
CA GLN A 21 -9.95 12.30 -3.68
C GLN A 21 -9.85 11.11 -4.63
N ARG A 22 -8.64 10.65 -4.93
CA ARG A 22 -8.41 9.46 -5.75
C ARG A 22 -9.03 8.22 -5.11
N LEU A 23 -8.83 8.06 -3.81
CA LEU A 23 -9.44 6.95 -3.06
C LEU A 23 -10.97 6.99 -3.17
N LYS A 24 -11.56 8.16 -2.97
CA LYS A 24 -13.01 8.31 -3.06
C LYS A 24 -13.55 7.94 -4.44
N LYS A 25 -12.85 8.32 -5.51
CA LYS A 25 -13.24 7.94 -6.87
C LYS A 25 -13.24 6.43 -7.05
N VAL A 26 -12.19 5.76 -6.57
CA VAL A 26 -12.09 4.30 -6.65
C VAL A 26 -13.18 3.65 -5.83
N GLN A 27 -13.41 4.12 -4.62
CA GLN A 27 -14.45 3.57 -3.74
C GLN A 27 -15.86 3.75 -4.33
N LYS A 28 -16.11 4.88 -4.99
CA LYS A 28 -17.37 5.10 -5.68
C LYS A 28 -17.58 4.07 -6.79
N MET A 29 -16.54 3.82 -7.60
CA MET A 29 -16.61 2.81 -8.64
C MET A 29 -16.80 1.41 -8.05
N MET A 30 -16.14 1.11 -6.93
CA MET A 30 -16.32 -0.15 -6.22
C MET A 30 -17.76 -0.32 -5.75
N GLN A 31 -18.36 0.72 -5.17
CA GLN A 31 -19.76 0.70 -4.73
C GLN A 31 -20.70 0.45 -5.90
N ASP A 32 -20.48 1.13 -7.01
CA ASP A 32 -21.32 0.99 -8.20
C ASP A 32 -21.27 -0.43 -8.77
N LYS A 33 -20.17 -1.14 -8.56
CA LYS A 33 -19.96 -2.52 -9.04
C LYS A 33 -20.18 -3.58 -7.98
N GLY A 34 -20.51 -3.19 -6.75
CA GLY A 34 -20.70 -4.13 -5.64
C GLY A 34 -19.42 -4.79 -5.15
N ILE A 35 -18.27 -4.12 -5.29
CA ILE A 35 -16.96 -4.63 -4.86
C ILE A 35 -16.65 -4.08 -3.47
N GLU A 36 -16.40 -4.98 -2.51
CA GLU A 36 -16.04 -4.60 -1.15
C GLU A 36 -14.54 -4.43 -0.94
N LEU A 37 -13.75 -5.25 -1.63
CA LEU A 37 -12.30 -5.28 -1.50
C LEU A 37 -11.66 -5.31 -2.87
N LEU A 38 -10.72 -4.40 -3.10
CA LEU A 38 -9.95 -4.32 -4.33
C LEU A 38 -8.48 -4.56 -4.01
N ILE A 39 -7.86 -5.49 -4.72
CA ILE A 39 -6.41 -5.71 -4.64
C ILE A 39 -5.83 -5.41 -6.01
N SER A 40 -4.92 -4.45 -6.07
CA SER A 40 -4.29 -4.04 -7.32
C SER A 40 -2.78 -4.24 -7.25
N HIS A 41 -2.26 -5.04 -8.17
CA HIS A 41 -0.83 -5.34 -8.28
C HIS A 41 -0.09 -4.40 -9.23
N ASP A 42 -0.81 -3.67 -10.07
CA ASP A 42 -0.21 -2.79 -11.05
C ASP A 42 0.54 -1.66 -10.36
N THR A 43 1.80 -1.44 -10.77
CA THR A 43 2.65 -0.42 -10.15
C THR A 43 2.11 0.99 -10.35
N ASN A 44 1.46 1.26 -11.47
CA ASN A 44 0.86 2.57 -11.71
C ASN A 44 -0.34 2.81 -10.79
N ASN A 45 -1.15 1.77 -10.57
CA ASN A 45 -2.28 1.86 -9.65
C ASN A 45 -1.82 2.00 -8.20
N LEU A 46 -0.75 1.30 -7.83
CA LEU A 46 -0.16 1.40 -6.51
C LEU A 46 0.33 2.83 -6.26
N ASN A 47 1.02 3.42 -7.23
CA ASN A 47 1.45 4.81 -7.18
C ASN A 47 0.26 5.78 -7.13
N TYR A 48 -0.75 5.56 -7.97
CA TYR A 48 -1.95 6.39 -8.00
C TYR A 48 -2.65 6.43 -6.64
N LEU A 49 -2.80 5.26 -6.01
CA LEU A 49 -3.55 5.10 -4.76
C LEU A 49 -2.76 5.51 -3.52
N THR A 50 -1.45 5.29 -3.50
CA THR A 50 -0.65 5.42 -2.28
C THR A 50 0.51 6.39 -2.40
N GLY A 51 0.95 6.68 -3.62
CA GLY A 51 2.17 7.43 -3.88
C GLY A 51 3.43 6.57 -3.94
N TYR A 52 3.31 5.25 -3.69
CA TYR A 52 4.45 4.36 -3.72
C TYR A 52 4.88 4.08 -5.15
N ASP A 53 6.10 4.52 -5.46
CA ASP A 53 6.71 4.38 -6.78
C ASP A 53 7.94 3.49 -6.63
N ALA A 54 7.73 2.17 -6.72
CA ALA A 54 8.78 1.21 -6.39
C ALA A 54 9.27 0.43 -7.58
N TRP A 55 10.55 0.12 -7.54
CA TRP A 55 11.23 -0.71 -8.52
C TRP A 55 10.94 -2.20 -8.37
N SER A 56 10.46 -2.63 -7.22
CA SER A 56 10.38 -4.04 -6.83
C SER A 56 9.14 -4.74 -7.35
N PHE A 57 8.61 -4.33 -8.49
CA PHE A 57 7.37 -4.87 -9.06
C PHE A 57 7.46 -6.38 -9.35
N TYR A 58 8.64 -6.93 -9.46
CA TYR A 58 8.86 -8.37 -9.66
C TYR A 58 8.72 -9.19 -8.37
N TYR A 59 8.60 -8.56 -7.23
CA TYR A 59 8.19 -9.19 -5.98
C TYR A 59 6.72 -8.89 -5.72
N ALA A 60 6.08 -9.72 -4.90
CA ALA A 60 4.69 -9.50 -4.55
C ALA A 60 4.54 -8.16 -3.82
N GLN A 61 3.78 -7.27 -4.40
CA GLN A 61 3.39 -6.00 -3.82
C GLN A 61 2.04 -5.58 -4.39
N CYS A 62 1.23 -4.92 -3.60
CA CYS A 62 -0.08 -4.47 -4.06
C CYS A 62 -0.64 -3.36 -3.19
N ALA A 63 -1.62 -2.66 -3.75
CA ALA A 63 -2.50 -1.81 -2.98
C ALA A 63 -3.77 -2.60 -2.65
N ILE A 64 -4.28 -2.43 -1.44
CA ILE A 64 -5.52 -3.05 -0.99
C ILE A 64 -6.47 -1.94 -0.58
N VAL A 65 -7.64 -1.90 -1.21
CA VAL A 65 -8.66 -0.90 -0.91
C VAL A 65 -9.91 -1.58 -0.40
N HIS A 66 -10.31 -1.25 0.82
CA HIS A 66 -11.64 -1.58 1.32
C HIS A 66 -12.59 -0.43 1.00
N VAL A 67 -13.81 -0.75 0.59
CA VAL A 67 -14.78 0.23 0.09
C VAL A 67 -15.13 1.33 1.10
N ASN A 68 -14.96 1.05 2.39
CA ASN A 68 -15.27 1.98 3.48
C ASN A 68 -14.04 2.48 4.25
N ALA A 69 -12.84 2.14 3.82
CA ALA A 69 -11.62 2.53 4.53
C ALA A 69 -11.25 3.99 4.30
N ASP A 70 -10.56 4.59 5.26
CA ASP A 70 -10.05 5.96 5.17
C ASP A 70 -8.79 6.06 4.31
N GLU A 71 -8.05 4.96 4.21
CA GLU A 71 -6.81 4.87 3.46
C GLU A 71 -6.70 3.48 2.83
N PRO A 72 -6.01 3.35 1.69
CA PRO A 72 -5.62 2.04 1.21
C PRO A 72 -4.52 1.44 2.07
N LEU A 73 -4.29 0.14 1.93
CA LEU A 73 -3.11 -0.52 2.48
C LEU A 73 -2.07 -0.67 1.38
N CYS A 74 -0.81 -0.57 1.75
CA CYS A 74 0.33 -0.83 0.86
C CYS A 74 1.04 -2.08 1.36
N PHE A 75 1.05 -3.13 0.55
CA PHE A 75 1.63 -4.43 0.89
C PHE A 75 2.95 -4.59 0.18
N VAL A 76 4.05 -4.71 0.93
CA VAL A 76 5.41 -4.75 0.39
C VAL A 76 6.29 -5.71 1.18
N ARG A 77 7.41 -6.15 0.56
CA ARG A 77 8.41 -6.95 1.26
C ARG A 77 9.19 -6.08 2.26
N ALA A 78 9.82 -6.73 3.25
CA ALA A 78 10.55 -6.05 4.31
C ALA A 78 11.66 -5.13 3.79
N GLN A 79 12.36 -5.54 2.74
CA GLN A 79 13.45 -4.75 2.16
C GLN A 79 12.97 -3.41 1.61
N ASP A 80 11.71 -3.31 1.18
CA ASP A 80 11.14 -2.11 0.58
C ASP A 80 10.38 -1.25 1.58
N ALA A 81 10.24 -1.70 2.83
CA ALA A 81 9.42 -1.03 3.82
C ALA A 81 9.84 0.43 4.07
N GLY A 82 11.15 0.69 4.14
CA GLY A 82 11.66 2.04 4.31
C GLY A 82 11.19 3.00 3.23
N GLY A 83 11.27 2.56 1.97
CA GLY A 83 10.77 3.34 0.83
C GLY A 83 9.27 3.58 0.91
N ALA A 84 8.51 2.57 1.31
CA ALA A 84 7.07 2.69 1.44
C ALA A 84 6.66 3.68 2.53
N TYR A 85 7.40 3.75 3.63
CA TYR A 85 7.13 4.73 4.68
C TYR A 85 7.41 6.18 4.23
N ILE A 86 8.39 6.38 3.36
CA ILE A 86 8.77 7.71 2.88
C ILE A 86 7.92 8.15 1.70
N LYS A 87 7.61 7.24 0.78
CA LYS A 87 6.96 7.54 -0.50
C LYS A 87 5.46 7.30 -0.51
N THR A 88 4.83 7.11 0.64
CA THR A 88 3.37 7.04 0.71
C THR A 88 2.84 8.11 1.65
N TYR A 89 1.58 8.51 1.42
CA TYR A 89 0.89 9.42 2.34
C TYR A 89 0.24 8.66 3.50
N LEU A 90 0.35 7.33 3.51
CA LEU A 90 -0.35 6.45 4.44
C LEU A 90 0.18 6.57 5.85
N LYS A 91 -0.67 6.31 6.83
CA LYS A 91 -0.22 6.04 8.19
C LYS A 91 0.70 4.81 8.16
N ASN A 92 1.72 4.79 9.02
CA ASN A 92 2.67 3.69 9.03
C ASN A 92 2.00 2.32 9.25
N GLU A 93 0.93 2.27 10.05
CA GLU A 93 0.16 1.06 10.31
C GLU A 93 -0.52 0.49 9.06
N ASN A 94 -0.69 1.30 8.03
CA ASN A 94 -1.30 0.91 6.76
C ASN A 94 -0.27 0.47 5.70
N VAL A 95 1.01 0.48 6.06
CA VAL A 95 2.06 -0.16 5.27
C VAL A 95 2.28 -1.55 5.87
N ILE A 96 1.81 -2.56 5.16
CA ILE A 96 1.84 -3.96 5.60
C ILE A 96 3.08 -4.62 5.02
N VAL A 97 3.93 -5.13 5.89
CA VAL A 97 5.25 -5.64 5.51
C VAL A 97 5.27 -7.15 5.71
N TYR A 98 5.63 -7.91 4.68
CA TYR A 98 5.86 -9.34 4.83
C TYR A 98 7.36 -9.64 4.92
N ASP A 99 7.67 -10.68 5.67
CA ASP A 99 9.05 -11.08 5.98
C ASP A 99 9.74 -11.66 4.73
N GLU A 100 11.05 -11.49 4.65
CA GLU A 100 11.89 -12.05 3.59
C GLU A 100 11.80 -13.58 3.53
N SER A 101 11.39 -14.24 4.62
CA SER A 101 11.18 -15.69 4.62
C SER A 101 10.11 -16.18 3.65
N TYR A 102 9.27 -15.27 3.12
CA TYR A 102 8.27 -15.59 2.11
C TYR A 102 8.81 -15.49 0.68
N ILE A 103 10.07 -15.08 0.50
CA ILE A 103 10.67 -14.88 -0.82
C ILE A 103 11.54 -16.08 -1.18
N HIS A 104 11.35 -16.59 -2.41
CA HIS A 104 12.11 -17.72 -2.96
C HIS A 104 12.07 -18.96 -2.09
N THR A 105 11.00 -19.17 -1.35
CA THR A 105 10.84 -20.33 -0.47
C THR A 105 9.59 -21.12 -0.87
N TRP A 106 9.76 -22.42 -1.00
CA TRP A 106 8.64 -23.33 -1.23
C TRP A 106 8.32 -24.05 0.07
N PRO A 107 7.04 -24.20 0.45
CA PRO A 107 5.83 -23.77 -0.23
C PRO A 107 5.31 -22.38 0.13
N LYS A 108 6.06 -21.58 0.90
CA LYS A 108 5.61 -20.25 1.33
C LYS A 108 5.52 -19.27 0.15
N HIS A 109 4.46 -18.46 0.14
CA HIS A 109 4.28 -17.37 -0.80
C HIS A 109 3.83 -16.12 -0.04
N PRO A 110 4.23 -14.90 -0.47
CA PRO A 110 3.82 -13.67 0.21
C PRO A 110 2.32 -13.52 0.41
N TYR A 111 1.51 -14.00 -0.52
CA TYR A 111 0.06 -13.92 -0.38
C TYR A 111 -0.52 -14.88 0.66
N ASP A 112 0.24 -15.88 1.09
CA ASP A 112 -0.14 -16.67 2.27
C ASP A 112 -0.19 -15.80 3.52
N TYR A 113 0.73 -14.85 3.61
CA TYR A 113 0.71 -13.86 4.69
C TYR A 113 -0.46 -12.87 4.52
N LEU A 114 -0.69 -12.42 3.27
CA LEU A 114 -1.75 -11.46 2.99
C LEU A 114 -3.12 -11.96 3.44
N VAL A 115 -3.44 -13.22 3.19
CA VAL A 115 -4.76 -13.78 3.55
C VAL A 115 -4.98 -13.93 5.06
N GLN A 116 -3.93 -13.75 5.85
CA GLN A 116 -4.02 -13.80 7.32
C GLN A 116 -4.35 -12.44 7.94
N ILE A 117 -4.32 -11.38 7.16
CA ILE A 117 -4.54 -10.02 7.71
C ILE A 117 -6.02 -9.62 7.68
#